data_38cd8f3cf508c989ef7868e0235e0ca4
#
_entry.id   38cd8f3cf508c989ef7868e0235e0ca4
#
_cell.length_a   1.000
_cell.length_b   1.000
_cell.length_c   1.000
_cell.angle_alpha   90.00
_cell.angle_beta   90.00
_cell.angle_gamma   90.00
#
_symmetry.space_group_name_H-M   'P 1'
#
loop_
_entity.id
_entity.type
_entity.pdbx_description
1 polymer ?
#
loop_
_entity_poly.entity_id
_entity_poly.type
_entity_poly.pdbx_seq_one_letter_code
_entity_poly.pdbx_strand_id
1 'polypeptide(L)'
;MDMPEIHVEELKKDPEFLANIKRLEEECRKEESIAKGYQLLDAQLVIEAGEDEINEIFTYIVNTAFDKLSQYLVEHKSFDMNDEEEKAIARAIYEHAIQRYSENDAKAAKEMFLVLHHTIDHAELKDAMMIHAAAVMSGMGFDDFIDNLVDVGDVDPNDPLALFIQSFVQPNDILLTMYAKYVQQGKEELKVLEKEKEA
;
A
#
# COMPACT_ATOMS: atom_id res chain seq x y z
N MET A 1 -7.72 -23.13 -18.62
CA MET A 1 -8.86 -22.26 -18.93
C MET A 1 -8.25 -21.05 -19.61
N ASP A 2 -8.44 -20.93 -20.92
CA ASP A 2 -7.96 -19.75 -21.66
C ASP A 2 -8.72 -18.54 -21.12
N MET A 3 -8.01 -17.56 -20.60
CA MET A 3 -8.62 -16.26 -20.30
C MET A 3 -9.09 -15.66 -21.61
N PRO A 4 -10.31 -15.10 -21.70
CA PRO A 4 -10.76 -14.44 -22.93
C PRO A 4 -9.75 -13.32 -23.26
N GLU A 5 -9.27 -13.30 -24.50
CA GLU A 5 -8.48 -12.16 -25.01
C GLU A 5 -9.34 -10.90 -24.87
N ILE A 6 -8.89 -9.98 -24.01
CA ILE A 6 -9.54 -8.69 -23.86
C ILE A 6 -9.20 -7.87 -25.09
N HIS A 7 -10.18 -7.62 -25.95
CA HIS A 7 -9.99 -6.76 -27.12
C HIS A 7 -10.08 -5.29 -26.69
N VAL A 8 -8.96 -4.71 -26.29
CA VAL A 8 -8.83 -3.32 -25.80
C VAL A 8 -9.52 -2.32 -26.72
N GLU A 9 -9.36 -2.46 -28.05
CA GLU A 9 -9.99 -1.59 -29.03
C GLU A 9 -11.53 -1.69 -29.10
N GLU A 10 -12.11 -2.80 -28.64
CA GLU A 10 -13.57 -2.93 -28.50
C GLU A 10 -14.03 -2.25 -27.20
N LEU A 11 -13.31 -2.42 -26.10
CA LEU A 11 -13.61 -1.74 -24.82
C LEU A 11 -13.54 -0.22 -24.93
N LYS A 12 -12.56 0.31 -25.68
CA LYS A 12 -12.46 1.76 -25.96
C LYS A 12 -13.67 2.33 -26.68
N LYS A 13 -14.50 1.49 -27.29
CA LYS A 13 -15.72 1.88 -28.05
C LYS A 13 -17.00 1.39 -27.40
N ASP A 14 -16.91 0.59 -26.34
CA ASP A 14 -18.06 0.06 -25.63
C ASP A 14 -18.73 1.16 -24.79
N PRO A 15 -19.97 1.57 -25.12
CA PRO A 15 -20.66 2.63 -24.39
C PRO A 15 -20.94 2.28 -22.92
N GLU A 16 -21.13 0.99 -22.60
CA GLU A 16 -21.42 0.53 -21.24
C GLU A 16 -20.15 0.60 -20.40
N PHE A 17 -19.01 0.16 -20.95
CA PHE A 17 -17.72 0.24 -20.29
C PHE A 17 -17.31 1.70 -20.02
N LEU A 18 -17.43 2.58 -21.02
CA LEU A 18 -17.13 4.01 -20.89
C LEU A 18 -18.05 4.72 -19.88
N ALA A 19 -19.34 4.35 -19.86
CA ALA A 19 -20.28 4.87 -18.87
C ALA A 19 -19.91 4.40 -17.44
N ASN A 20 -19.40 3.17 -17.29
CA ASN A 20 -18.91 2.67 -16.01
C ASN A 20 -17.67 3.42 -15.52
N ILE A 21 -16.70 3.69 -16.39
CA ILE A 21 -15.53 4.53 -16.06
C ILE A 21 -15.99 5.89 -15.53
N LYS A 22 -16.87 6.57 -16.25
CA LYS A 22 -17.38 7.88 -15.84
C LYS A 22 -18.11 7.82 -14.49
N ARG A 23 -18.92 6.78 -14.29
CA ARG A 23 -19.59 6.55 -13.01
C ARG A 23 -18.59 6.35 -11.87
N LEU A 24 -17.55 5.53 -12.07
CA LEU A 24 -16.51 5.30 -11.07
C LEU A 24 -15.78 6.61 -10.73
N GLU A 25 -15.48 7.44 -11.72
CA GLU A 25 -14.85 8.75 -11.52
C GLU A 25 -15.71 9.69 -10.68
N GLU A 26 -16.99 9.79 -10.99
CA GLU A 26 -17.95 10.62 -10.24
C GLU A 26 -18.12 10.11 -8.80
N GLU A 27 -18.26 8.79 -8.62
CA GLU A 27 -18.45 8.16 -7.31
C GLU A 27 -17.20 8.25 -6.44
N CYS A 28 -16.01 7.95 -6.98
CA CYS A 28 -14.80 7.98 -6.18
C CYS A 28 -14.51 9.39 -5.62
N ARG A 29 -14.74 10.44 -6.42
CA ARG A 29 -14.55 11.83 -5.98
C ARG A 29 -15.64 12.29 -5.01
N LYS A 30 -16.90 11.90 -5.23
CA LYS A 30 -18.03 12.27 -4.36
C LYS A 30 -17.97 11.62 -2.99
N GLU A 31 -17.54 10.36 -2.95
CA GLU A 31 -17.49 9.56 -1.73
C GLU A 31 -16.10 9.57 -1.08
N GLU A 32 -15.12 10.22 -1.73
CA GLU A 32 -13.71 10.19 -1.35
C GLU A 32 -13.20 8.74 -1.16
N SER A 33 -13.67 7.84 -2.04
CA SER A 33 -13.39 6.41 -1.95
C SER A 33 -12.11 6.06 -2.71
N ILE A 34 -11.11 5.55 -1.99
CA ILE A 34 -9.85 5.08 -2.54
C ILE A 34 -10.02 3.74 -3.22
N ALA A 35 -10.88 2.87 -2.68
CA ALA A 35 -11.21 1.59 -3.31
C ALA A 35 -11.82 1.78 -4.71
N LYS A 36 -12.75 2.74 -4.88
CA LYS A 36 -13.29 3.11 -6.18
C LYS A 36 -12.24 3.79 -7.07
N GLY A 37 -11.35 4.58 -6.49
CA GLY A 37 -10.20 5.16 -7.19
C GLY A 37 -9.32 4.09 -7.83
N TYR A 38 -9.02 3.01 -7.12
CA TYR A 38 -8.28 1.86 -7.67
C TYR A 38 -9.06 1.13 -8.77
N GLN A 39 -10.38 0.94 -8.60
CA GLN A 39 -11.21 0.36 -9.67
C GLN A 39 -11.20 1.23 -10.95
N LEU A 40 -11.21 2.55 -10.80
CA LEU A 40 -11.08 3.49 -11.91
C LEU A 40 -9.69 3.38 -12.56
N LEU A 41 -8.63 3.35 -11.75
CA LEU A 41 -7.26 3.19 -12.22
C LEU A 41 -7.08 1.89 -13.02
N ASP A 42 -7.59 0.77 -12.51
CA ASP A 42 -7.55 -0.52 -13.18
C ASP A 42 -8.30 -0.48 -14.52
N ALA A 43 -9.49 0.15 -14.56
CA ALA A 43 -10.25 0.31 -15.78
C ALA A 43 -9.54 1.20 -16.81
N GLN A 44 -8.88 2.27 -16.37
CA GLN A 44 -8.07 3.14 -17.24
C GLN A 44 -6.83 2.42 -17.80
N LEU A 45 -6.17 1.60 -16.97
CA LEU A 45 -5.04 0.78 -17.40
C LEU A 45 -5.47 -0.26 -18.45
N VAL A 46 -6.63 -0.91 -18.27
CA VAL A 46 -7.16 -1.89 -19.23
C VAL A 46 -7.39 -1.30 -20.62
N ILE A 47 -7.85 -0.05 -20.69
CA ILE A 47 -8.04 0.65 -21.97
C ILE A 47 -6.80 1.41 -22.44
N GLU A 48 -5.67 1.24 -21.79
CA GLU A 48 -4.45 1.97 -22.12
C GLU A 48 -4.71 3.50 -22.21
N ALA A 49 -5.35 4.05 -21.18
CA ALA A 49 -5.61 5.50 -21.08
C ALA A 49 -4.31 6.30 -21.10
N GLY A 50 -4.42 7.59 -21.37
CA GLY A 50 -3.25 8.47 -21.42
C GLY A 50 -2.50 8.54 -20.09
N GLU A 51 -1.19 8.74 -20.16
CA GLU A 51 -0.32 8.84 -18.99
C GLU A 51 -0.80 9.95 -18.02
N ASP A 52 -1.27 11.07 -18.55
CA ASP A 52 -1.79 12.19 -17.74
C ASP A 52 -3.03 11.76 -16.94
N GLU A 53 -3.95 11.01 -17.53
CA GLU A 53 -5.18 10.52 -16.88
C GLU A 53 -4.84 9.50 -15.77
N ILE A 54 -3.91 8.60 -16.03
CA ILE A 54 -3.41 7.61 -15.05
C ILE A 54 -2.73 8.33 -13.88
N ASN A 55 -1.87 9.31 -14.15
CA ASN A 55 -1.18 10.08 -13.13
C ASN A 55 -2.14 10.94 -12.30
N GLU A 56 -3.19 11.50 -12.90
CA GLU A 56 -4.20 12.29 -12.18
C GLU A 56 -4.93 11.43 -11.14
N ILE A 57 -5.42 10.24 -11.54
CA ILE A 57 -6.14 9.37 -10.59
C ILE A 57 -5.20 8.79 -9.53
N PHE A 58 -3.98 8.43 -9.89
CA PHE A 58 -3.00 7.96 -8.92
C PHE A 58 -2.67 9.05 -7.88
N THR A 59 -2.46 10.29 -8.31
CA THR A 59 -2.23 11.44 -7.43
C THR A 59 -3.42 11.66 -6.49
N TYR A 60 -4.64 11.55 -7.01
CA TYR A 60 -5.86 11.66 -6.21
C TYR A 60 -5.92 10.57 -5.13
N ILE A 61 -5.66 9.29 -5.50
CA ILE A 61 -5.64 8.15 -4.58
C ILE A 61 -4.65 8.40 -3.43
N VAL A 62 -3.42 8.78 -3.75
CA VAL A 62 -2.35 9.00 -2.76
C VAL A 62 -2.71 10.15 -1.83
N ASN A 63 -3.11 11.31 -2.35
CA ASN A 63 -3.45 12.47 -1.53
C ASN A 63 -4.63 12.16 -0.59
N THR A 64 -5.70 11.55 -1.10
CA THR A 64 -6.87 11.17 -0.29
C THR A 64 -6.50 10.15 0.78
N ALA A 65 -5.60 9.20 0.48
CA ALA A 65 -5.12 8.23 1.46
C ALA A 65 -4.36 8.89 2.62
N PHE A 66 -3.51 9.88 2.35
CA PHE A 66 -2.80 10.61 3.39
C PHE A 66 -3.73 11.49 4.24
N ASP A 67 -4.76 12.09 3.64
CA ASP A 67 -5.78 12.84 4.38
C ASP A 67 -6.55 11.92 5.34
N LYS A 68 -6.97 10.73 4.86
CA LYS A 68 -7.64 9.73 5.69
C LYS A 68 -6.71 9.16 6.77
N LEU A 69 -5.45 8.85 6.44
CA LEU A 69 -4.46 8.42 7.43
C LEU A 69 -4.32 9.44 8.56
N SER A 70 -4.25 10.73 8.23
CA SER A 70 -4.17 11.80 9.24
C SER A 70 -5.37 11.79 10.18
N GLN A 71 -6.58 11.55 9.66
CA GLN A 71 -7.80 11.41 10.47
C GLN A 71 -7.73 10.17 11.37
N TYR A 72 -7.30 9.01 10.84
CA TYR A 72 -7.15 7.78 11.63
C TYR A 72 -6.15 7.93 12.76
N LEU A 73 -5.03 8.61 12.52
CA LEU A 73 -4.03 8.89 13.55
C LEU A 73 -4.59 9.79 14.66
N VAL A 74 -5.32 10.86 14.30
CA VAL A 74 -5.97 11.76 15.28
C VAL A 74 -7.06 11.04 16.07
N GLU A 75 -7.84 10.17 15.44
CA GLU A 75 -8.91 9.40 16.07
C GLU A 75 -8.40 8.13 16.78
N HIS A 76 -7.10 7.84 16.69
CA HIS A 76 -6.47 6.64 17.23
C HIS A 76 -7.09 5.33 16.74
N LYS A 77 -7.52 5.31 15.50
CA LYS A 77 -8.09 4.13 14.83
C LYS A 77 -7.03 3.31 14.11
N SER A 78 -7.32 2.03 13.93
CA SER A 78 -6.54 1.13 13.08
C SER A 78 -7.32 0.80 11.82
N PHE A 79 -6.61 0.38 10.77
CA PHE A 79 -7.20 -0.10 9.52
C PHE A 79 -7.58 -1.57 9.66
N ASP A 80 -8.87 -1.90 9.47
CA ASP A 80 -9.33 -3.27 9.32
C ASP A 80 -9.03 -3.77 7.90
N MET A 81 -8.14 -4.75 7.80
CA MET A 81 -7.74 -5.32 6.50
C MET A 81 -8.84 -6.17 5.83
N ASN A 82 -9.97 -6.38 6.49
CA ASN A 82 -11.17 -6.97 5.88
C ASN A 82 -12.11 -5.91 5.29
N ASP A 83 -11.97 -4.64 5.65
CA ASP A 83 -12.69 -3.54 5.04
C ASP A 83 -12.00 -3.10 3.75
N GLU A 84 -12.73 -3.05 2.64
CA GLU A 84 -12.19 -2.76 1.31
C GLU A 84 -11.63 -1.32 1.21
N GLU A 85 -12.27 -0.35 1.85
CA GLU A 85 -11.82 1.04 1.82
C GLU A 85 -10.57 1.22 2.70
N GLU A 86 -10.56 0.66 3.91
CA GLU A 86 -9.43 0.76 4.82
C GLU A 86 -8.19 0.03 4.29
N LYS A 87 -8.40 -1.14 3.67
CA LYS A 87 -7.36 -1.86 2.93
C LYS A 87 -6.81 -1.04 1.77
N ALA A 88 -7.68 -0.35 1.01
CA ALA A 88 -7.26 0.51 -0.08
C ALA A 88 -6.45 1.74 0.41
N ILE A 89 -6.79 2.31 1.57
CA ILE A 89 -5.98 3.37 2.21
C ILE A 89 -4.57 2.83 2.52
N ALA A 90 -4.49 1.70 3.22
CA ALA A 90 -3.21 1.07 3.58
C ALA A 90 -2.39 0.73 2.33
N ARG A 91 -3.03 0.22 1.26
CA ARG A 91 -2.41 -0.06 -0.03
C ARG A 91 -1.77 1.19 -0.63
N ALA A 92 -2.49 2.31 -0.71
CA ALA A 92 -1.98 3.53 -1.32
C ALA A 92 -0.75 4.07 -0.59
N ILE A 93 -0.75 4.03 0.74
CA ILE A 93 0.39 4.44 1.56
C ILE A 93 1.56 3.47 1.36
N TYR A 94 1.29 2.16 1.29
CA TYR A 94 2.30 1.13 1.09
C TYR A 94 2.97 1.24 -0.29
N GLU A 95 2.19 1.36 -1.36
CA GLU A 95 2.73 1.54 -2.71
C GLU A 95 3.59 2.79 -2.81
N HIS A 96 3.18 3.88 -2.16
CA HIS A 96 3.98 5.10 -2.08
C HIS A 96 5.27 4.90 -1.25
N ALA A 97 5.20 4.14 -0.14
CA ALA A 97 6.39 3.78 0.64
C ALA A 97 7.41 2.97 -0.18
N ILE A 98 6.94 1.98 -0.95
CA ILE A 98 7.76 1.18 -1.86
C ILE A 98 8.40 2.07 -2.93
N GLN A 99 7.64 2.99 -3.52
CA GLN A 99 8.17 3.96 -4.49
C GLN A 99 9.31 4.79 -3.87
N ARG A 100 9.10 5.37 -2.67
CA ARG A 100 10.15 6.14 -1.97
C ARG A 100 11.38 5.29 -1.67
N TYR A 101 11.18 4.02 -1.28
CA TYR A 101 12.27 3.10 -1.04
C TYR A 101 13.11 2.85 -2.30
N SER A 102 12.44 2.59 -3.45
CA SER A 102 13.11 2.38 -4.73
C SER A 102 13.84 3.63 -5.25
N GLU A 103 13.34 4.82 -4.91
CA GLU A 103 13.96 6.12 -5.22
C GLU A 103 15.09 6.52 -4.24
N ASN A 104 15.43 5.66 -3.28
CA ASN A 104 16.41 5.89 -2.22
C ASN A 104 16.03 7.03 -1.24
N ASP A 105 14.75 7.37 -1.13
CA ASP A 105 14.23 8.24 -0.07
C ASP A 105 13.96 7.41 1.20
N ALA A 106 15.06 6.98 1.84
CA ALA A 106 15.02 6.12 3.02
C ALA A 106 14.23 6.75 4.18
N LYS A 107 14.25 8.08 4.32
CA LYS A 107 13.51 8.75 5.39
C LYS A 107 12.00 8.60 5.19
N ALA A 108 11.49 8.98 4.04
CA ALA A 108 10.06 8.90 3.75
C ALA A 108 9.57 7.44 3.76
N ALA A 109 10.31 6.51 3.16
CA ALA A 109 9.97 5.10 3.15
C ALA A 109 9.85 4.54 4.58
N LYS A 110 10.87 4.76 5.43
CA LYS A 110 10.86 4.32 6.83
C LYS A 110 9.65 4.87 7.59
N GLU A 111 9.40 6.17 7.49
CA GLU A 111 8.29 6.82 8.21
C GLU A 111 6.94 6.20 7.83
N MET A 112 6.70 5.95 6.54
CA MET A 112 5.46 5.32 6.07
C MET A 112 5.32 3.87 6.51
N PHE A 113 6.39 3.05 6.44
CA PHE A 113 6.33 1.67 6.94
C PHE A 113 6.07 1.62 8.46
N LEU A 114 6.68 2.51 9.24
CA LEU A 114 6.42 2.60 10.68
C LEU A 114 4.97 3.00 10.99
N VAL A 115 4.42 3.96 10.25
CA VAL A 115 3.02 4.37 10.41
C VAL A 115 2.07 3.24 10.02
N LEU A 116 2.34 2.50 8.94
CA LEU A 116 1.57 1.32 8.57
C LEU A 116 1.64 0.23 9.65
N HIS A 117 2.83 -0.05 10.20
CA HIS A 117 2.97 -0.95 11.35
C HIS A 117 2.10 -0.52 12.53
N HIS A 118 1.98 0.79 12.79
CA HIS A 118 1.16 1.32 13.88
C HIS A 118 -0.35 1.22 13.61
N THR A 119 -0.77 1.48 12.37
CA THR A 119 -2.19 1.66 12.03
C THR A 119 -2.89 0.42 11.51
N ILE A 120 -2.19 -0.56 10.94
CA ILE A 120 -2.80 -1.81 10.43
C ILE A 120 -3.26 -2.69 11.60
N ASP A 121 -4.47 -3.26 11.53
CA ASP A 121 -4.99 -4.26 12.47
C ASP A 121 -4.93 -5.68 11.85
N HIS A 122 -3.70 -6.14 11.59
CA HIS A 122 -3.41 -7.50 11.12
C HIS A 122 -1.98 -7.86 11.54
N ALA A 123 -1.84 -8.83 12.43
CA ALA A 123 -0.57 -9.09 13.14
C ALA A 123 0.61 -9.39 12.20
N GLU A 124 0.43 -10.31 11.23
CA GLU A 124 1.50 -10.71 10.31
C GLU A 124 1.92 -9.54 9.40
N LEU A 125 0.94 -8.75 8.93
CA LEU A 125 1.22 -7.59 8.08
C LEU A 125 1.91 -6.46 8.87
N LYS A 126 1.55 -6.26 10.15
CA LYS A 126 2.29 -5.34 11.04
C LYS A 126 3.75 -5.73 11.16
N ASP A 127 4.03 -7.01 11.38
CA ASP A 127 5.39 -7.52 11.45
C ASP A 127 6.14 -7.32 10.14
N ALA A 128 5.49 -7.56 8.99
CA ALA A 128 6.05 -7.29 7.68
C ALA A 128 6.41 -5.80 7.52
N MET A 129 5.53 -4.87 7.90
CA MET A 129 5.82 -3.43 7.84
C MET A 129 7.02 -3.04 8.73
N MET A 130 7.15 -3.63 9.92
CA MET A 130 8.31 -3.42 10.78
C MET A 130 9.60 -3.98 10.15
N ILE A 131 9.54 -5.11 9.44
CA ILE A 131 10.68 -5.68 8.72
C ILE A 131 11.12 -4.74 7.59
N HIS A 132 10.18 -4.18 6.80
CA HIS A 132 10.50 -3.17 5.79
C HIS A 132 11.19 -1.96 6.42
N ALA A 133 10.63 -1.40 7.49
CA ALA A 133 11.22 -0.25 8.18
C ALA A 133 12.62 -0.56 8.70
N ALA A 134 12.83 -1.75 9.28
CA ALA A 134 14.11 -2.18 9.80
C ALA A 134 15.15 -2.38 8.69
N ALA A 135 14.77 -2.92 7.54
CA ALA A 135 15.63 -3.05 6.36
C ALA A 135 16.09 -1.67 5.87
N VAL A 136 15.17 -0.71 5.70
CA VAL A 136 15.49 0.68 5.34
C VAL A 136 16.44 1.30 6.36
N MET A 137 16.18 1.17 7.66
CA MET A 137 17.01 1.73 8.73
C MET A 137 18.40 1.08 8.81
N SER A 138 18.54 -0.16 8.34
CA SER A 138 19.85 -0.83 8.26
C SER A 138 20.72 -0.31 7.12
N GLY A 139 20.15 0.51 6.22
CA GLY A 139 20.82 1.00 5.02
C GLY A 139 20.76 0.01 3.85
N MET A 140 19.90 -1.00 3.93
CA MET A 140 19.65 -1.93 2.82
C MET A 140 18.94 -1.19 1.68
N GLY A 141 19.43 -1.32 0.45
CA GLY A 141 18.78 -0.81 -0.75
C GLY A 141 17.53 -1.63 -1.12
N PHE A 142 16.64 -1.06 -1.94
CA PHE A 142 15.41 -1.76 -2.32
C PHE A 142 15.68 -3.07 -3.07
N ASP A 143 16.61 -3.06 -4.03
CA ASP A 143 16.97 -4.27 -4.79
C ASP A 143 17.55 -5.35 -3.86
N ASP A 144 18.44 -4.97 -2.93
CA ASP A 144 18.98 -5.90 -1.94
C ASP A 144 17.88 -6.44 -1.00
N PHE A 145 16.89 -5.64 -0.66
CA PHE A 145 15.74 -6.07 0.12
C PHE A 145 14.95 -7.14 -0.61
N ILE A 146 14.62 -6.91 -1.87
CA ILE A 146 13.91 -7.90 -2.71
C ILE A 146 14.72 -9.17 -2.87
N ASP A 147 16.00 -9.06 -3.23
CA ASP A 147 16.85 -10.21 -3.55
C ASP A 147 17.21 -11.08 -2.34
N ASN A 148 17.33 -10.49 -1.15
CA ASN A 148 17.86 -11.18 0.03
C ASN A 148 16.81 -11.50 1.10
N LEU A 149 15.71 -10.76 1.17
CA LEU A 149 14.71 -10.94 2.24
C LEU A 149 13.36 -11.44 1.74
N VAL A 150 12.93 -11.07 0.53
CA VAL A 150 11.59 -11.40 0.03
C VAL A 150 11.57 -12.79 -0.59
N ASP A 151 10.59 -13.62 -0.22
CA ASP A 151 10.31 -14.87 -0.92
C ASP A 151 9.28 -14.62 -2.03
N VAL A 152 9.77 -14.33 -3.23
CA VAL A 152 8.93 -14.07 -4.41
C VAL A 152 8.22 -15.32 -4.94
N GLY A 153 8.61 -16.51 -4.48
CA GLY A 153 8.02 -17.79 -4.89
C GLY A 153 6.80 -18.22 -4.06
N ASP A 154 6.62 -17.62 -2.88
CA ASP A 154 5.55 -17.97 -1.92
C ASP A 154 4.44 -16.90 -1.90
N VAL A 155 3.94 -16.54 -3.07
CA VAL A 155 2.83 -15.58 -3.19
C VAL A 155 1.57 -16.32 -3.65
N ASP A 156 0.57 -16.44 -2.77
CA ASP A 156 -0.76 -16.92 -3.17
C ASP A 156 -1.52 -15.78 -3.89
N PRO A 157 -1.82 -15.90 -5.19
CA PRO A 157 -2.54 -14.87 -5.93
C PRO A 157 -4.00 -14.70 -5.47
N ASN A 158 -4.53 -15.61 -4.65
CA ASN A 158 -5.87 -15.52 -4.08
C ASN A 158 -5.88 -14.87 -2.68
N ASP A 159 -4.71 -14.60 -2.10
CA ASP A 159 -4.63 -13.87 -0.84
C ASP A 159 -5.09 -12.42 -1.06
N PRO A 160 -6.13 -11.94 -0.37
CA PRO A 160 -6.58 -10.54 -0.46
C PRO A 160 -5.52 -9.51 -0.04
N LEU A 161 -4.44 -9.95 0.60
CA LEU A 161 -3.30 -9.14 1.01
C LEU A 161 -2.04 -9.37 0.14
N ALA A 162 -2.12 -10.13 -0.95
CA ALA A 162 -1.00 -10.46 -1.85
C ALA A 162 -0.27 -9.24 -2.42
N LEU A 163 -0.93 -8.06 -2.44
CA LEU A 163 -0.30 -6.81 -2.89
C LEU A 163 0.78 -6.29 -1.93
N PHE A 164 0.72 -6.69 -0.64
CA PHE A 164 1.74 -6.35 0.34
C PHE A 164 2.83 -7.42 0.35
N ILE A 165 4.09 -7.02 0.34
CA ILE A 165 5.19 -7.96 0.55
C ILE A 165 5.13 -8.41 2.02
N GLN A 166 4.76 -9.65 2.26
CA GLN A 166 4.64 -10.25 3.60
C GLN A 166 5.28 -11.64 3.69
N SER A 167 5.67 -12.23 2.54
CA SER A 167 6.40 -13.50 2.50
C SER A 167 7.90 -13.23 2.41
N PHE A 168 8.65 -13.78 3.34
CA PHE A 168 10.10 -13.62 3.43
C PHE A 168 10.81 -14.97 3.46
N VAL A 169 12.09 -14.97 3.05
CA VAL A 169 12.95 -16.17 3.06
C VAL A 169 13.19 -16.76 4.46
N GLN A 170 12.92 -15.99 5.51
CA GLN A 170 12.97 -16.41 6.91
C GLN A 170 11.66 -16.02 7.60
N PRO A 171 11.21 -16.76 8.64
CA PRO A 171 10.04 -16.37 9.44
C PRO A 171 10.17 -14.96 10.03
N ASN A 172 9.04 -14.26 10.16
CA ASN A 172 9.00 -12.87 10.63
C ASN A 172 9.68 -12.68 11.99
N ASP A 173 9.46 -13.59 12.96
CA ASP A 173 10.06 -13.55 14.28
C ASP A 173 11.59 -13.65 14.26
N ILE A 174 12.12 -14.45 13.32
CA ILE A 174 13.58 -14.55 13.09
C ILE A 174 14.12 -13.23 12.53
N LEU A 175 13.48 -12.67 11.49
CA LEU A 175 13.92 -11.39 10.92
C LEU A 175 13.82 -10.25 11.92
N LEU A 176 12.75 -10.15 12.69
CA LEU A 176 12.59 -9.13 13.74
C LEU A 176 13.68 -9.27 14.82
N THR A 177 14.12 -10.48 15.10
CA THR A 177 15.25 -10.75 16.02
C THR A 177 16.59 -10.36 15.40
N MET A 178 16.82 -10.71 14.14
CA MET A 178 18.06 -10.34 13.41
C MET A 178 18.22 -8.82 13.31
N TYR A 179 17.12 -8.10 13.10
CA TYR A 179 17.10 -6.64 13.01
C TYR A 179 16.71 -5.94 14.32
N ALA A 180 16.84 -6.61 15.48
CA ALA A 180 16.33 -6.15 16.79
C ALA A 180 16.72 -4.70 17.13
N LYS A 181 17.94 -4.25 16.77
CA LYS A 181 18.41 -2.88 16.97
C LYS A 181 17.50 -1.87 16.26
N TYR A 182 17.18 -2.13 14.99
CA TYR A 182 16.37 -1.23 14.16
C TYR A 182 14.88 -1.33 14.52
N VAL A 183 14.42 -2.52 14.88
CA VAL A 183 13.06 -2.74 15.43
C VAL A 183 12.87 -1.92 16.72
N GLN A 184 13.85 -1.93 17.62
CA GLN A 184 13.79 -1.12 18.83
C GLN A 184 13.79 0.38 18.50
N GLN A 185 14.63 0.82 17.56
CA GLN A 185 14.65 2.21 17.10
C GLN A 185 13.28 2.61 16.53
N GLY A 186 12.66 1.79 15.66
CA GLY A 186 11.34 2.06 15.11
C GLY A 186 10.26 2.17 16.18
N LYS A 187 10.28 1.28 17.18
CA LYS A 187 9.36 1.35 18.33
C LYS A 187 9.55 2.63 19.16
N GLU A 188 10.79 3.11 19.31
CA GLU A 188 11.03 4.39 20.01
C GLU A 188 10.49 5.59 19.21
N GLU A 189 10.64 5.57 17.87
CA GLU A 189 10.09 6.62 17.02
C GLU A 189 8.55 6.65 17.09
N LEU A 190 7.89 5.48 17.13
CA LEU A 190 6.42 5.37 17.24
C LEU A 190 5.87 5.85 18.59
N LYS A 191 6.65 5.88 19.67
CA LYS A 191 6.19 6.40 20.96
C LYS A 191 5.75 7.87 20.92
N VAL A 192 6.16 8.63 19.94
CA VAL A 192 5.68 10.01 19.74
C VAL A 192 4.20 10.00 19.39
N LEU A 193 3.76 9.08 18.51
CA LEU A 193 2.35 8.92 18.15
C LEU A 193 1.49 8.38 19.31
N GLU A 194 2.09 7.59 20.21
CA GLU A 194 1.39 7.07 21.38
C GLU A 194 1.19 8.12 22.49
N LYS A 195 2.16 9.02 22.67
CA LYS A 195 2.07 10.08 23.70
C LYS A 195 1.01 11.12 23.40
N GLU A 196 0.68 11.34 22.16
CA GLU A 196 -0.44 12.21 21.78
C GLU A 196 -1.81 11.61 22.13
N LYS A 197 -1.85 10.29 22.45
CA LYS A 197 -3.05 9.60 22.98
C LYS A 197 -3.39 9.95 24.43
N GLU A 198 -2.39 10.33 25.23
CA GLU A 198 -2.53 10.50 26.69
C GLU A 198 -2.67 11.98 27.10
N ALA A 199 -2.63 12.91 26.14
CA ALA A 199 -2.70 14.35 26.39
C ALA A 199 -4.07 14.93 26.01
#